data_be43462d9c7d9a7d8b74e9e10efb2abd
#
_entry.id   be43462d9c7d9a7d8b74e9e10efb2abd
#
_cell.length_a   1.000
_cell.length_b   1.000
_cell.length_c   1.000
_cell.angle_alpha   90.00
_cell.angle_beta   90.00
_cell.angle_gamma   90.00
#
_symmetry.space_group_name_H-M   'P 1'
#
loop_
_entity.id
_entity.type
_entity.pdbx_description
1 polymer ?
#
loop_
_entity_poly.entity_id
_entity_poly.type
_entity_poly.pdbx_seq_one_letter_code
_entity_poly.pdbx_strand_id
1 'polypeptide(L)'
;VTARWVVDEVAAERDLSITWQPISLLFKNEPPEDTPYYESTSKTHKMLRVMEAVKAGGQENKVFDLYWEFGSRIHHDGDRDFDIADALATVGLAASYAEAAGDEKWDIPIREKMDDGLSLVGDDVGTPIIAWNRSDGDRVALFGPVITRVPQKEDALKLWDAMTMLGDVDGFWELKKTRTERPEFGERPT
;
A
#
# COMPACT_ATOMS: atom_id res chain seq x y z
N VAL A 1 6.72 0.24 -5.52
CA VAL A 1 6.67 0.41 -6.99
C VAL A 1 5.28 0.81 -7.43
N THR A 2 4.22 0.01 -7.19
CA THR A 2 2.86 0.30 -7.70
C THR A 2 2.27 1.59 -7.14
N ALA A 3 2.40 1.87 -5.83
CA ALA A 3 1.95 3.13 -5.24
C ALA A 3 2.61 4.35 -5.93
N ARG A 4 3.91 4.26 -6.19
CA ARG A 4 4.66 5.30 -6.90
C ARG A 4 4.15 5.49 -8.32
N TRP A 5 3.91 4.40 -9.05
CA TRP A 5 3.31 4.49 -10.37
C TRP A 5 1.99 5.26 -10.36
N VAL A 6 1.09 4.92 -9.43
CA VAL A 6 -0.22 5.60 -9.34
C VAL A 6 -0.05 7.08 -9.01
N VAL A 7 0.78 7.41 -8.02
CA VAL A 7 0.93 8.80 -7.54
C VAL A 7 1.70 9.67 -8.53
N ASP A 8 2.85 9.19 -9.00
CA ASP A 8 3.79 10.03 -9.78
C ASP A 8 3.39 10.13 -11.25
N GLU A 9 2.79 9.06 -11.82
CA GLU A 9 2.61 8.96 -13.26
C GLU A 9 1.13 8.99 -13.71
N VAL A 10 0.19 8.63 -12.83
CA VAL A 10 -1.22 8.47 -13.22
C VAL A 10 -2.13 9.52 -12.61
N ALA A 11 -1.95 9.81 -11.32
CA ALA A 11 -2.93 10.55 -10.53
C ALA A 11 -3.31 11.90 -11.14
N ALA A 12 -2.31 12.70 -11.56
CA ALA A 12 -2.58 14.01 -12.16
C ALA A 12 -3.22 13.91 -13.55
N GLU A 13 -2.82 12.91 -14.36
CA GLU A 13 -3.30 12.73 -15.72
C GLU A 13 -4.71 12.11 -15.79
N ARG A 14 -5.18 11.50 -14.73
CA ARG A 14 -6.51 10.87 -14.62
C ARG A 14 -7.38 11.49 -13.54
N ASP A 15 -6.95 12.62 -12.95
CA ASP A 15 -7.68 13.36 -11.89
C ASP A 15 -8.12 12.45 -10.74
N LEU A 16 -7.18 11.63 -10.23
CA LEU A 16 -7.49 10.65 -9.21
C LEU A 16 -7.47 11.27 -7.81
N SER A 17 -8.50 10.99 -7.03
CA SER A 17 -8.48 11.13 -5.58
C SER A 17 -8.16 9.79 -4.93
N ILE A 18 -7.01 9.71 -4.24
CA ILE A 18 -6.49 8.44 -3.71
C ILE A 18 -6.78 8.34 -2.22
N THR A 19 -7.44 7.27 -1.82
CA THR A 19 -7.62 6.89 -0.41
C THR A 19 -6.74 5.68 -0.09
N TRP A 20 -5.85 5.83 0.88
CA TRP A 20 -4.94 4.77 1.30
C TRP A 20 -5.60 3.87 2.34
N GLN A 21 -5.58 2.56 2.10
CA GLN A 21 -6.13 1.55 3.00
C GLN A 21 -5.03 0.56 3.42
N PRO A 22 -4.99 0.17 4.71
CA PRO A 22 -3.99 -0.78 5.20
C PRO A 22 -4.35 -2.21 4.80
N ILE A 23 -3.32 -3.00 4.49
CA ILE A 23 -3.39 -4.46 4.48
C ILE A 23 -2.23 -4.99 5.33
N SER A 24 -2.55 -5.66 6.42
CA SER A 24 -1.56 -6.29 7.27
C SER A 24 -1.18 -7.67 6.74
N LEU A 25 0.05 -7.82 6.26
CA LEU A 25 0.55 -9.14 5.87
C LEU A 25 0.77 -10.07 7.07
N LEU A 26 0.89 -9.52 8.27
CA LEU A 26 0.90 -10.30 9.50
C LEU A 26 -0.47 -10.98 9.71
N PHE A 27 -1.55 -10.23 9.61
CA PHE A 27 -2.91 -10.76 9.79
C PHE A 27 -3.36 -11.63 8.63
N LYS A 28 -2.97 -11.25 7.40
CA LYS A 28 -3.40 -11.96 6.20
C LYS A 28 -2.76 -13.34 6.07
N ASN A 29 -1.47 -13.45 6.38
CA ASN A 29 -0.70 -14.65 6.11
C ASN A 29 -0.42 -15.50 7.36
N GLU A 30 -0.67 -14.96 8.56
CA GLU A 30 -0.50 -15.63 9.86
C GLU A 30 0.80 -16.47 9.93
N PRO A 31 1.98 -15.86 9.62
CA PRO A 31 3.22 -16.60 9.58
C PRO A 31 3.60 -17.15 10.97
N PRO A 32 4.26 -18.31 11.05
CA PRO A 32 4.77 -18.83 12.32
C PRO A 32 5.75 -17.84 12.98
N GLU A 33 5.62 -17.68 14.32
CA GLU A 33 6.36 -16.65 15.09
C GLU A 33 7.89 -16.82 15.04
N ASP A 34 8.38 -18.02 14.81
CA ASP A 34 9.81 -18.35 14.74
C ASP A 34 10.42 -18.12 13.35
N THR A 35 9.71 -17.39 12.46
CA THR A 35 10.18 -17.13 11.09
C THR A 35 10.68 -15.70 10.87
N PRO A 36 11.68 -15.49 10.01
CA PRO A 36 12.07 -14.13 9.58
C PRO A 36 10.93 -13.36 8.91
N TYR A 37 9.96 -14.07 8.34
CA TYR A 37 8.79 -13.46 7.72
C TYR A 37 7.84 -12.89 8.78
N TYR A 38 7.62 -13.59 9.91
CA TYR A 38 6.89 -13.05 11.04
C TYR A 38 7.54 -11.78 11.59
N GLU A 39 8.85 -11.79 11.80
CA GLU A 39 9.57 -10.61 12.27
C GLU A 39 9.37 -9.42 11.34
N SER A 40 9.53 -9.63 10.04
CA SER A 40 9.35 -8.58 9.02
C SER A 40 7.92 -8.05 8.98
N THR A 41 6.91 -8.94 8.99
CA THR A 41 5.49 -8.54 8.93
C THR A 41 5.02 -7.89 10.21
N SER A 42 5.55 -8.29 11.38
CA SER A 42 5.27 -7.65 12.66
C SER A 42 5.79 -6.20 12.69
N LYS A 43 6.99 -5.95 12.16
CA LYS A 43 7.52 -4.57 12.06
C LYS A 43 6.65 -3.70 11.18
N THR A 44 6.28 -4.17 9.99
CA THR A 44 5.43 -3.40 9.09
C THR A 44 4.00 -3.23 9.62
N HIS A 45 3.48 -4.20 10.37
CA HIS A 45 2.19 -4.08 11.04
C HIS A 45 2.19 -2.95 12.08
N LYS A 46 3.25 -2.81 12.88
CA LYS A 46 3.41 -1.67 13.81
C LYS A 46 3.37 -0.33 13.08
N MET A 47 3.95 -0.25 11.90
CA MET A 47 3.88 0.96 11.05
C MET A 47 2.43 1.25 10.60
N LEU A 48 1.63 0.22 10.28
CA LEU A 48 0.21 0.41 9.97
C LEU A 48 -0.58 0.97 11.16
N ARG A 49 -0.33 0.50 12.38
CA ARG A 49 -0.94 1.06 13.59
C ARG A 49 -0.66 2.57 13.72
N VAL A 50 0.58 2.98 13.48
CA VAL A 50 0.97 4.40 13.51
C VAL A 50 0.24 5.20 12.44
N MET A 51 0.14 4.67 11.22
CA MET A 51 -0.59 5.33 10.12
C MET A 51 -2.08 5.48 10.43
N GLU A 52 -2.72 4.48 11.06
CA GLU A 52 -4.11 4.60 11.50
C GLU A 52 -4.29 5.63 12.64
N ALA A 53 -3.33 5.72 13.56
CA ALA A 53 -3.34 6.77 14.58
C ALA A 53 -3.20 8.18 13.96
N VAL A 54 -2.35 8.35 12.96
CA VAL A 54 -2.20 9.60 12.20
C VAL A 54 -3.52 10.00 11.52
N LYS A 55 -4.21 9.04 10.86
CA LYS A 55 -5.55 9.27 10.28
C LYS A 55 -6.54 9.73 11.34
N ALA A 56 -6.63 9.00 12.44
CA ALA A 56 -7.54 9.33 13.54
C ALA A 56 -7.24 10.69 14.18
N GLY A 57 -5.99 11.14 14.11
CA GLY A 57 -5.54 12.47 14.52
C GLY A 57 -5.89 13.58 13.52
N GLY A 58 -6.66 13.29 12.45
CA GLY A 58 -7.07 14.27 11.44
C GLY A 58 -5.96 14.67 10.46
N GLN A 59 -4.91 13.85 10.33
CA GLN A 59 -3.78 14.11 9.43
C GLN A 59 -3.70 13.08 8.29
N GLU A 60 -4.84 12.71 7.74
CA GLU A 60 -4.93 11.72 6.66
C GLU A 60 -4.11 12.12 5.43
N ASN A 61 -4.02 13.41 5.14
CA ASN A 61 -3.20 13.96 4.07
C ASN A 61 -1.68 13.69 4.23
N LYS A 62 -1.22 13.31 5.43
CA LYS A 62 0.17 12.99 5.72
C LYS A 62 0.47 11.48 5.65
N VAL A 63 -0.56 10.65 5.47
CA VAL A 63 -0.37 9.19 5.48
C VAL A 63 0.50 8.71 4.32
N PHE A 64 0.36 9.31 3.14
CA PHE A 64 1.20 8.96 2.01
C PHE A 64 2.67 9.36 2.24
N ASP A 65 2.92 10.56 2.75
CA ASP A 65 4.27 11.02 3.08
C ASP A 65 4.94 10.06 4.07
N LEU A 66 4.19 9.64 5.12
CA LEU A 66 4.69 8.70 6.12
C LEU A 66 4.94 7.31 5.54
N TYR A 67 4.00 6.79 4.73
CA TYR A 67 4.17 5.52 4.01
C TYR A 67 5.42 5.56 3.13
N TRP A 68 5.64 6.69 2.46
CA TRP A 68 6.77 6.90 1.59
C TRP A 68 8.09 6.92 2.36
N GLU A 69 8.13 7.61 3.50
CA GLU A 69 9.31 7.65 4.37
C GLU A 69 9.66 6.27 4.92
N PHE A 70 8.68 5.52 5.43
CA PHE A 70 8.89 4.14 5.88
C PHE A 70 9.42 3.26 4.74
N GLY A 71 8.81 3.36 3.56
CA GLY A 71 9.22 2.61 2.38
C GLY A 71 10.64 2.97 1.92
N SER A 72 11.03 4.24 2.00
CA SER A 72 12.37 4.71 1.64
C SER A 72 13.43 4.14 2.57
N ARG A 73 13.22 4.19 3.88
CA ARG A 73 14.14 3.58 4.85
C ARG A 73 14.30 2.08 4.62
N ILE A 74 13.21 1.36 4.41
CA ILE A 74 13.24 -0.09 4.21
C ILE A 74 13.90 -0.48 2.89
N HIS A 75 13.56 0.19 1.78
CA HIS A 75 13.88 -0.29 0.45
C HIS A 75 15.10 0.39 -0.19
N HIS A 76 15.39 1.63 0.18
CA HIS A 76 16.53 2.37 -0.35
C HIS A 76 17.71 2.36 0.64
N ASP A 77 17.42 2.60 1.93
CA ASP A 77 18.49 2.64 2.94
C ASP A 77 18.83 1.24 3.49
N GLY A 78 17.92 0.25 3.28
CA GLY A 78 18.08 -1.10 3.82
C GLY A 78 17.90 -1.18 5.33
N ASP A 79 17.45 -0.09 5.96
CA ASP A 79 17.18 -0.01 7.38
C ASP A 79 15.74 -0.48 7.67
N ARG A 80 15.62 -1.50 8.50
CA ARG A 80 14.32 -2.04 8.94
C ARG A 80 14.08 -1.85 10.43
N ASP A 81 15.06 -1.28 11.13
CA ASP A 81 15.07 -1.10 12.58
C ASP A 81 15.12 0.38 12.97
N PHE A 82 14.77 1.27 12.05
CA PHE A 82 14.76 2.69 12.28
C PHE A 82 13.77 3.10 13.38
N ASP A 83 14.06 4.23 14.03
CA ASP A 83 13.15 4.84 14.98
C ASP A 83 11.93 5.43 14.25
N ILE A 84 10.73 4.96 14.62
CA ILE A 84 9.46 5.47 14.05
C ILE A 84 9.26 6.94 14.39
N ALA A 85 9.70 7.42 15.56
CA ALA A 85 9.58 8.82 15.96
C ALA A 85 10.42 9.74 15.04
N ASP A 86 11.61 9.28 14.64
CA ASP A 86 12.46 10.01 13.70
C ASP A 86 11.82 10.08 12.30
N ALA A 87 11.20 8.98 11.85
CA ALA A 87 10.50 8.97 10.57
C ALA A 87 9.28 9.90 10.57
N LEU A 88 8.51 9.94 11.66
CA LEU A 88 7.41 10.88 11.86
C LEU A 88 7.89 12.34 11.80
N ALA A 89 8.99 12.65 12.50
CA ALA A 89 9.57 13.98 12.49
C ALA A 89 10.01 14.41 11.08
N THR A 90 10.55 13.50 10.27
CA THR A 90 10.98 13.78 8.89
C THR A 90 9.83 14.30 8.03
N VAL A 91 8.61 13.80 8.23
CA VAL A 91 7.41 14.21 7.49
C VAL A 91 6.57 15.27 8.20
N GLY A 92 7.10 15.84 9.29
CA GLY A 92 6.46 16.92 10.05
C GLY A 92 5.30 16.46 10.92
N LEU A 93 5.29 15.20 11.33
CA LEU A 93 4.32 14.63 12.28
C LEU A 93 4.88 14.62 13.70
N ALA A 94 3.99 14.68 14.69
CA ALA A 94 4.38 14.59 16.09
C ALA A 94 4.95 13.20 16.42
N ALA A 95 6.11 13.18 17.10
CA ALA A 95 6.78 11.95 17.51
C ALA A 95 5.91 11.05 18.42
N SER A 96 4.95 11.63 19.14
CA SER A 96 4.02 10.88 20.01
C SER A 96 3.15 9.87 19.28
N TYR A 97 2.93 10.00 17.98
CA TYR A 97 2.25 8.97 17.19
C TYR A 97 3.00 7.63 17.18
N ALA A 98 4.32 7.61 17.46
CA ALA A 98 5.10 6.38 17.56
C ALA A 98 4.59 5.42 18.64
N GLU A 99 3.96 5.93 19.70
CA GLU A 99 3.35 5.12 20.77
C GLU A 99 2.27 4.16 20.23
N ALA A 100 1.60 4.55 19.14
CA ALA A 100 0.59 3.71 18.51
C ALA A 100 1.14 2.38 17.97
N ALA A 101 2.43 2.29 17.71
CA ALA A 101 3.06 1.03 17.26
C ALA A 101 2.84 -0.14 18.24
N GLY A 102 2.78 0.16 19.54
CA GLY A 102 2.53 -0.82 20.61
C GLY A 102 1.06 -0.96 21.03
N ASP A 103 0.14 -0.19 20.47
CA ASP A 103 -1.25 -0.12 20.90
C ASP A 103 -2.17 -0.94 19.99
N GLU A 104 -2.60 -2.10 20.47
CA GLU A 104 -3.43 -3.06 19.72
C GLU A 104 -4.84 -2.56 19.41
N LYS A 105 -5.30 -1.45 20.00
CA LYS A 105 -6.60 -0.87 19.60
C LYS A 105 -6.64 -0.50 18.12
N TRP A 106 -5.49 -0.22 17.50
CA TRP A 106 -5.38 0.11 16.09
C TRP A 106 -5.52 -1.11 15.15
N ASP A 107 -5.51 -2.32 15.70
CA ASP A 107 -5.75 -3.54 14.93
C ASP A 107 -7.19 -3.62 14.42
N ILE A 108 -8.13 -3.03 15.17
CA ILE A 108 -9.55 -3.02 14.79
C ILE A 108 -9.74 -2.32 13.44
N PRO A 109 -9.40 -1.03 13.28
CA PRO A 109 -9.56 -0.35 11.99
C PRO A 109 -8.69 -0.94 10.88
N ILE A 110 -7.53 -1.56 11.20
CA ILE A 110 -6.71 -2.25 10.21
C ILE A 110 -7.45 -3.47 9.65
N ARG A 111 -8.07 -4.29 10.53
CA ARG A 111 -8.85 -5.47 10.12
C ARG A 111 -10.07 -5.08 9.29
N GLU A 112 -10.87 -4.13 9.77
CA GLU A 112 -12.07 -3.68 9.07
C GLU A 112 -11.76 -3.20 7.65
N LYS A 113 -10.71 -2.40 7.47
CA LYS A 113 -10.30 -1.88 6.15
C LYS A 113 -9.68 -2.96 5.27
N MET A 114 -8.93 -3.88 5.86
CA MET A 114 -8.37 -5.02 5.15
C MET A 114 -9.49 -5.93 4.64
N ASP A 115 -10.46 -6.26 5.49
CA ASP A 115 -11.60 -7.12 5.15
C ASP A 115 -12.47 -6.46 4.06
N ASP A 116 -12.69 -5.13 4.12
CA ASP A 116 -13.36 -4.39 3.05
C ASP A 116 -12.63 -4.57 1.70
N GLY A 117 -11.32 -4.38 1.67
CA GLY A 117 -10.52 -4.55 0.46
C GLY A 117 -10.51 -6.00 -0.06
N LEU A 118 -10.35 -6.98 0.82
CA LEU A 118 -10.33 -8.40 0.46
C LEU A 118 -11.71 -8.89 -0.01
N SER A 119 -12.79 -8.35 0.54
CA SER A 119 -14.15 -8.69 0.11
C SER A 119 -14.42 -8.42 -1.38
N LEU A 120 -13.64 -7.52 -2.00
CA LEU A 120 -13.77 -7.16 -3.41
C LEU A 120 -13.01 -8.10 -4.36
N VAL A 121 -11.96 -8.76 -3.88
CA VAL A 121 -11.03 -9.53 -4.73
C VAL A 121 -10.78 -10.96 -4.26
N GLY A 122 -11.25 -11.33 -3.05
CA GLY A 122 -11.02 -12.64 -2.44
C GLY A 122 -9.76 -12.71 -1.59
N ASP A 123 -9.62 -13.83 -0.86
CA ASP A 123 -8.56 -14.02 0.14
C ASP A 123 -7.28 -14.65 -0.43
N ASP A 124 -7.30 -15.15 -1.65
CA ASP A 124 -6.20 -15.85 -2.31
C ASP A 124 -5.24 -14.91 -3.07
N VAL A 125 -5.48 -13.60 -2.98
CA VAL A 125 -4.63 -12.55 -3.60
C VAL A 125 -3.68 -11.91 -2.60
N GLY A 126 -2.66 -11.21 -3.10
CA GLY A 126 -1.72 -10.42 -2.30
C GLY A 126 -1.98 -8.92 -2.37
N THR A 127 -0.89 -8.16 -2.34
CA THR A 127 -0.89 -6.69 -2.50
C THR A 127 -0.10 -6.28 -3.73
N PRO A 128 -0.44 -5.15 -4.37
CA PRO A 128 -1.49 -4.18 -4.02
C PRO A 128 -2.89 -4.62 -4.44
N ILE A 129 -3.91 -4.03 -3.84
CA ILE A 129 -5.29 -4.05 -4.34
C ILE A 129 -5.64 -2.62 -4.74
N ILE A 130 -6.16 -2.44 -5.94
CA ILE A 130 -6.65 -1.14 -6.44
C ILE A 130 -8.14 -1.26 -6.66
N ALA A 131 -8.91 -0.43 -5.97
CA ALA A 131 -10.37 -0.35 -6.09
C ALA A 131 -10.78 1.01 -6.68
N TRP A 132 -11.80 1.01 -7.52
CA TRP A 132 -12.38 2.22 -8.09
C TRP A 132 -13.88 2.05 -8.30
N ASN A 133 -14.59 3.17 -8.51
CA ASN A 133 -16.00 3.13 -8.87
C ASN A 133 -16.13 3.20 -10.39
N ARG A 134 -16.91 2.30 -10.96
CA ARG A 134 -17.35 2.36 -12.36
C ARG A 134 -18.25 3.54 -12.59
N SER A 135 -18.53 3.85 -13.86
CA SER A 135 -19.45 4.91 -14.26
C SER A 135 -20.92 4.66 -13.85
N ASP A 136 -21.31 3.40 -13.64
CA ASP A 136 -22.61 2.98 -13.11
C ASP A 136 -22.72 3.08 -11.59
N GLY A 137 -21.60 3.36 -10.91
CA GLY A 137 -21.49 3.48 -9.46
C GLY A 137 -21.06 2.21 -8.73
N ASP A 138 -20.94 1.10 -9.42
CA ASP A 138 -20.46 -0.14 -8.83
C ASP A 138 -18.98 -0.02 -8.45
N ARG A 139 -18.64 -0.48 -7.25
CA ARG A 139 -17.24 -0.54 -6.78
C ARG A 139 -16.62 -1.85 -7.23
N VAL A 140 -15.52 -1.74 -7.96
CA VAL A 140 -14.74 -2.87 -8.45
C VAL A 140 -13.30 -2.78 -7.98
N ALA A 141 -12.62 -3.91 -7.94
CA ALA A 141 -11.20 -3.96 -7.56
C ALA A 141 -10.48 -5.06 -8.33
N LEU A 142 -9.17 -4.87 -8.47
CA LEU A 142 -8.26 -5.90 -8.96
C LEU A 142 -7.04 -6.00 -8.03
N PHE A 143 -6.55 -7.22 -7.86
CA PHE A 143 -5.22 -7.46 -7.32
C PHE A 143 -4.17 -7.07 -8.37
N GLY A 144 -3.21 -6.26 -7.98
CA GLY A 144 -2.18 -5.79 -8.89
C GLY A 144 -2.40 -4.34 -9.36
N PRO A 145 -1.72 -3.95 -10.47
CA PRO A 145 -0.74 -4.75 -11.21
C PRO A 145 0.52 -5.01 -10.37
N VAL A 146 1.05 -6.23 -10.48
CA VAL A 146 2.36 -6.56 -9.90
C VAL A 146 3.44 -6.18 -10.90
N ILE A 147 4.08 -5.04 -10.67
CA ILE A 147 5.11 -4.47 -11.54
C ILE A 147 6.47 -4.43 -10.85
N THR A 148 7.54 -4.59 -11.60
CA THR A 148 8.90 -4.61 -11.07
C THR A 148 9.59 -3.25 -11.11
N ARG A 149 9.11 -2.34 -11.94
CA ARG A 149 9.57 -0.95 -12.06
C ARG A 149 8.41 -0.01 -12.35
N VAL A 150 8.57 1.26 -12.08
CA VAL A 150 7.56 2.28 -12.41
C VAL A 150 7.55 2.49 -13.93
N PRO A 151 6.45 2.18 -14.64
CA PRO A 151 6.32 2.52 -16.05
C PRO A 151 6.33 4.03 -16.21
N GLN A 152 6.85 4.53 -17.32
CA GLN A 152 7.02 5.95 -17.55
C GLN A 152 6.06 6.46 -18.63
N LYS A 153 5.58 7.69 -18.47
CA LYS A 153 4.83 8.42 -19.52
C LYS A 153 3.65 7.61 -20.06
N GLU A 154 3.63 7.44 -21.38
CA GLU A 154 2.55 6.74 -22.09
C GLU A 154 2.33 5.31 -21.63
N ASP A 155 3.38 4.59 -21.25
CA ASP A 155 3.24 3.20 -20.77
C ASP A 155 2.59 3.14 -19.38
N ALA A 156 2.80 4.15 -18.54
CA ALA A 156 2.14 4.29 -17.27
C ALA A 156 0.62 4.45 -17.44
N LEU A 157 0.22 5.33 -18.34
CA LEU A 157 -1.20 5.58 -18.64
C LEU A 157 -1.86 4.41 -19.36
N LYS A 158 -1.16 3.78 -20.32
CA LYS A 158 -1.66 2.55 -20.97
C LYS A 158 -1.95 1.43 -19.98
N LEU A 159 -1.05 1.24 -18.98
CA LEU A 159 -1.25 0.22 -17.97
C LEU A 159 -2.48 0.52 -17.11
N TRP A 160 -2.67 1.78 -16.72
CA TRP A 160 -3.84 2.21 -15.96
C TRP A 160 -5.13 2.01 -16.74
N ASP A 161 -5.19 2.51 -17.96
CA ASP A 161 -6.36 2.43 -18.81
C ASP A 161 -6.73 0.96 -19.12
N ALA A 162 -5.72 0.12 -19.41
CA ALA A 162 -5.93 -1.30 -19.63
C ALA A 162 -6.48 -2.01 -18.39
N MET A 163 -5.94 -1.69 -17.21
CA MET A 163 -6.38 -2.27 -15.93
C MET A 163 -7.84 -1.92 -15.64
N THR A 164 -8.22 -0.64 -15.76
CA THR A 164 -9.59 -0.20 -15.52
C THR A 164 -10.56 -0.77 -16.54
N MET A 165 -10.18 -0.79 -17.83
CA MET A 165 -10.99 -1.42 -18.87
C MET A 165 -11.21 -2.93 -18.62
N LEU A 166 -10.22 -3.65 -18.14
CA LEU A 166 -10.37 -5.09 -17.79
C LEU A 166 -11.30 -5.28 -16.61
N GLY A 167 -11.20 -4.42 -15.58
CA GLY A 167 -12.10 -4.48 -14.43
C GLY A 167 -13.55 -4.13 -14.75
N ASP A 168 -13.83 -3.51 -15.89
CA ASP A 168 -15.19 -3.23 -16.36
C ASP A 168 -15.82 -4.43 -17.11
N VAL A 169 -15.05 -5.48 -17.36
CA VAL A 169 -15.54 -6.68 -18.08
C VAL A 169 -16.07 -7.71 -17.08
N ASP A 170 -17.36 -7.98 -17.11
CA ASP A 170 -17.97 -9.02 -16.30
C ASP A 170 -17.38 -10.40 -16.63
N GLY A 171 -17.03 -11.15 -15.57
CA GLY A 171 -16.41 -12.46 -15.73
C GLY A 171 -14.89 -12.42 -16.01
N PHE A 172 -14.26 -11.24 -15.97
CA PHE A 172 -12.81 -11.16 -15.95
C PHE A 172 -12.26 -11.40 -14.54
N TRP A 173 -11.29 -12.31 -14.39
CA TRP A 173 -10.71 -12.67 -13.10
C TRP A 173 -9.21 -12.42 -13.00
N GLU A 174 -8.42 -12.87 -13.98
CA GLU A 174 -6.96 -12.81 -13.85
C GLU A 174 -6.24 -12.74 -15.20
N LEU A 175 -5.17 -11.92 -15.25
CA LEU A 175 -4.09 -12.03 -16.22
C LEU A 175 -2.76 -12.13 -15.48
N LYS A 176 -1.99 -13.18 -15.75
CA LYS A 176 -0.75 -13.46 -15.02
C LYS A 176 0.36 -13.99 -15.94
N LYS A 177 1.58 -13.55 -15.65
CA LYS A 177 2.80 -14.21 -16.14
C LYS A 177 3.79 -14.41 -14.99
N THR A 178 4.65 -15.42 -15.11
CA THR A 178 5.72 -15.64 -14.12
C THR A 178 6.67 -14.44 -14.06
N ARG A 179 6.87 -13.92 -12.85
CA ARG A 179 7.82 -12.85 -12.60
C ARG A 179 9.23 -13.44 -12.48
N THR A 180 10.15 -12.97 -13.31
CA THR A 180 11.56 -13.40 -13.34
C THR A 180 12.51 -12.34 -12.80
N GLU A 181 12.00 -11.13 -12.49
CA GLU A 181 12.77 -9.99 -12.02
C GLU A 181 12.35 -9.60 -10.61
N ARG A 182 13.29 -9.03 -9.85
CA ARG A 182 13.00 -8.41 -8.55
C ARG A 182 12.50 -6.98 -8.75
N PRO A 183 11.75 -6.40 -7.77
CA PRO A 183 11.40 -4.99 -7.81
C PRO A 183 12.63 -4.09 -7.84
N GLU A 184 12.58 -3.08 -8.71
CA GLU A 184 13.54 -1.98 -8.80
C GLU A 184 12.86 -0.72 -8.26
N PHE A 185 13.41 -0.14 -7.20
CA PHE A 185 12.82 1.03 -6.55
C PHE A 185 13.30 2.36 -7.16
N GLY A 186 14.33 2.32 -8.01
CA GLY A 186 14.95 3.50 -8.58
C GLY A 186 15.80 4.27 -7.56
N GLU A 187 16.04 5.55 -7.82
CA GLU A 187 16.73 6.43 -6.89
C GLU A 187 15.84 6.73 -5.67
N ARG A 188 16.49 6.96 -4.51
CA ARG A 188 15.78 7.44 -3.33
C ARG A 188 15.19 8.82 -3.63
N PRO A 189 13.88 9.03 -3.47
CA PRO A 189 13.30 10.35 -3.64
C PRO A 189 13.82 11.32 -2.60
N THR A 190 14.06 12.54 -3.01
CA THR A 190 14.49 13.67 -2.17
C THR A 190 13.30 14.39 -1.58
#